data_aa9b38fe8d428bfbd17b5c8ad9e42455
#
_entry.id   aa9b38fe8d428bfbd17b5c8ad9e42455
#
_cell.length_a   1.000
_cell.length_b   1.000
_cell.length_c   1.000
_cell.angle_alpha   90.00
_cell.angle_beta   90.00
_cell.angle_gamma   90.00
#
_symmetry.space_group_name_H-M   'P 1'
#
loop_
_entity.id
_entity.type
_entity.pdbx_description
1 polymer ?
#
loop_
_entity_poly.entity_id
_entity_poly.type
_entity_poly.pdbx_seq_one_letter_code
_entity_poly.pdbx_strand_id
1 'polypeptide(L)'
;SDFLFDLLLARRDDNPEAEWVFPGRGETGHMVETKKFYARVTKTSGIRFTLHDLRRTFVTLAESIDIPHYALKRLLNHRADSDVTGGYIVIDVERLRAPVERVAQRILELADDRCALARAAKAARKI
;
A
#
# COMPACT_ATOMS: atom_id res chain seq x y z
N SER A 1 -6.27 -6.26 -2.37
CA SER A 1 -6.53 -5.92 -3.78
C SER A 1 -5.88 -6.93 -4.69
N ASP A 2 -6.41 -7.07 -5.90
CA ASP A 2 -5.88 -7.99 -6.91
C ASP A 2 -4.44 -7.64 -7.26
N PHE A 3 -4.13 -6.36 -7.44
CA PHE A 3 -2.74 -5.89 -7.65
C PHE A 3 -1.77 -6.40 -6.59
N LEU A 4 -2.14 -6.29 -5.30
CA LEU A 4 -1.27 -6.74 -4.23
C LEU A 4 -1.18 -8.27 -4.16
N PHE A 5 -2.26 -8.96 -4.49
CA PHE A 5 -2.29 -10.42 -4.58
C PHE A 5 -1.32 -10.90 -5.67
N ASP A 6 -1.40 -10.35 -6.87
CA ASP A 6 -0.54 -10.71 -8.00
C ASP A 6 0.94 -10.40 -7.70
N LEU A 7 1.21 -9.26 -7.05
CA LEU A 7 2.56 -8.89 -6.63
C LEU A 7 3.14 -9.90 -5.63
N LEU A 8 2.35 -10.34 -4.66
CA LEU A 8 2.78 -11.33 -3.66
C LEU A 8 2.90 -12.73 -4.26
N LEU A 9 2.04 -13.07 -5.21
CA LEU A 9 2.09 -14.32 -5.95
C LEU A 9 3.37 -14.42 -6.78
N ALA A 10 3.66 -13.41 -7.60
CA ALA A 10 4.89 -13.33 -8.37
C ALA A 10 6.14 -13.43 -7.47
N ARG A 11 6.11 -12.76 -6.30
CA ARG A 11 7.20 -12.82 -5.34
C ARG A 11 7.39 -14.23 -4.76
N ARG A 12 6.32 -14.98 -4.54
CA ARG A 12 6.38 -16.39 -4.09
C ARG A 12 6.98 -17.26 -5.18
N ASP A 13 6.57 -17.04 -6.43
CA ASP A 13 7.03 -17.83 -7.57
C ASP A 13 8.53 -17.60 -7.86
N ASP A 14 9.03 -16.37 -7.62
CA ASP A 14 10.47 -16.05 -7.67
C ASP A 14 11.29 -16.74 -6.57
N ASN A 15 10.67 -17.14 -5.46
CA ASN A 15 11.34 -17.76 -4.31
C ASN A 15 10.45 -18.85 -3.69
N PRO A 16 10.20 -19.97 -4.41
CA PRO A 16 9.22 -20.99 -4.00
C PRO A 16 9.60 -21.70 -2.70
N GLU A 17 10.90 -21.82 -2.41
CA GLU A 17 11.43 -22.48 -1.22
C GLU A 17 11.55 -21.54 -0.01
N ALA A 18 11.22 -20.26 -0.16
CA ALA A 18 11.34 -19.31 0.94
C ALA A 18 10.20 -19.48 1.95
N GLU A 19 10.53 -19.70 3.21
CA GLU A 19 9.58 -19.74 4.32
C GLU A 19 8.86 -18.40 4.51
N TRP A 20 9.56 -17.29 4.22
CA TRP A 20 9.08 -15.93 4.47
C TRP A 20 8.82 -15.15 3.19
N VAL A 21 7.71 -14.41 3.15
CA VAL A 21 7.40 -13.50 2.03
C VAL A 21 8.50 -12.44 1.85
N PHE A 22 9.10 -12.00 2.94
CA PHE A 22 10.24 -11.08 2.97
C PHE A 22 11.41 -11.70 3.73
N PRO A 23 12.22 -12.54 3.06
CA PRO A 23 13.36 -13.17 3.69
C PRO A 23 14.41 -12.14 4.11
N GLY A 24 15.12 -12.41 5.19
CA GLY A 24 16.19 -11.62 5.75
C GLY A 24 17.47 -12.43 5.93
N ARG A 25 18.58 -11.75 6.12
CA ARG A 25 19.91 -12.40 6.34
C ARG A 25 20.25 -12.57 7.83
N GLY A 26 19.37 -12.16 8.74
CA GLY A 26 19.56 -12.33 10.19
C GLY A 26 19.17 -13.70 10.70
N GLU A 27 19.40 -13.96 11.98
CA GLU A 27 19.05 -15.22 12.66
C GLU A 27 17.56 -15.57 12.57
N THR A 28 16.70 -14.59 12.46
CA THR A 28 15.24 -14.77 12.33
C THR A 28 14.79 -15.25 10.94
N GLY A 29 15.68 -15.23 9.94
CA GLY A 29 15.37 -15.63 8.57
C GLY A 29 14.45 -14.65 7.80
N HIS A 30 13.87 -13.66 8.46
CA HIS A 30 12.97 -12.68 7.84
C HIS A 30 13.48 -11.24 7.98
N MET A 31 12.89 -10.32 7.21
CA MET A 31 13.23 -8.91 7.26
C MET A 31 12.67 -8.28 8.55
N VAL A 32 13.54 -7.84 9.45
CA VAL A 32 13.19 -7.17 10.71
C VAL A 32 13.17 -5.66 10.54
N GLU A 33 14.10 -5.08 9.77
CA GLU A 33 14.25 -3.64 9.60
C GLU A 33 14.10 -3.21 8.13
N THR A 34 13.34 -2.15 7.94
CA THR A 34 13.09 -1.55 6.63
C THR A 34 13.93 -0.31 6.34
N LYS A 35 14.81 0.12 7.28
CA LYS A 35 15.62 1.37 7.16
C LYS A 35 16.43 1.45 5.87
N LYS A 36 17.09 0.36 5.47
CA LYS A 36 17.88 0.33 4.21
C LYS A 36 16.99 0.48 2.98
N PHE A 37 15.78 -0.07 3.01
CA PHE A 37 14.80 0.08 1.95
C PHE A 37 14.36 1.54 1.82
N TYR A 38 13.99 2.20 2.92
CA TYR A 38 13.62 3.62 2.90
C TYR A 38 14.74 4.51 2.40
N ALA A 39 15.96 4.29 2.88
CA ALA A 39 17.13 5.05 2.42
C ALA A 39 17.33 4.93 0.91
N ARG A 40 17.16 3.72 0.35
CA ARG A 40 17.27 3.49 -1.09
C ARG A 40 16.17 4.21 -1.88
N VAL A 41 14.91 4.08 -1.45
CA VAL A 41 13.78 4.75 -2.11
C VAL A 41 13.93 6.26 -2.02
N THR A 42 14.28 6.83 -0.86
CA THR A 42 14.56 8.26 -0.69
C THR A 42 15.69 8.73 -1.60
N LYS A 43 16.79 7.97 -1.69
CA LYS A 43 17.92 8.31 -2.56
C LYS A 43 17.53 8.33 -4.04
N THR A 44 16.69 7.40 -4.48
CA THR A 44 16.28 7.27 -5.88
C THR A 44 15.21 8.29 -6.27
N SER A 45 14.23 8.55 -5.39
CA SER A 45 13.10 9.45 -5.65
C SER A 45 13.36 10.91 -5.25
N GLY A 46 14.33 11.16 -4.36
CA GLY A 46 14.52 12.47 -3.70
C GLY A 46 13.46 12.78 -2.63
N ILE A 47 12.50 11.91 -2.41
CA ILE A 47 11.37 12.13 -1.50
C ILE A 47 11.63 11.41 -0.18
N ARG A 48 11.64 12.17 0.93
CA ARG A 48 11.66 11.61 2.29
C ARG A 48 10.23 11.30 2.72
N PHE A 49 10.03 10.12 3.28
CA PHE A 49 8.73 9.68 3.81
C PHE A 49 8.93 8.70 4.97
N THR A 50 7.87 8.53 5.75
CA THR A 50 7.78 7.56 6.84
C THR A 50 6.66 6.56 6.55
N LEU A 51 6.58 5.45 7.30
CA LEU A 51 5.43 4.54 7.25
C LEU A 51 4.12 5.26 7.59
N HIS A 52 4.19 6.23 8.50
CA HIS A 52 3.03 7.02 8.88
C HIS A 52 2.51 7.89 7.72
N ASP A 53 3.42 8.44 6.91
CA ASP A 53 3.04 9.21 5.72
C ASP A 53 2.36 8.33 4.67
N LEU A 54 2.81 7.09 4.49
CA LEU A 54 2.11 6.13 3.60
C LEU A 54 0.70 5.84 4.11
N ARG A 55 0.54 5.66 5.43
CA ARG A 55 -0.78 5.48 6.03
C ARG A 55 -1.67 6.70 5.86
N ARG A 56 -1.15 7.90 6.06
CA ARG A 56 -1.89 9.17 5.83
C ARG A 56 -2.31 9.31 4.36
N THR A 57 -1.41 9.00 3.44
CA THR A 57 -1.72 9.01 2.00
C THR A 57 -2.85 8.04 1.66
N PHE A 58 -2.81 6.82 2.21
CA PHE A 58 -3.88 5.84 2.03
C PHE A 58 -5.24 6.38 2.52
N VAL A 59 -5.26 6.98 3.73
CA VAL A 59 -6.49 7.57 4.29
C VAL A 59 -7.02 8.69 3.41
N THR A 60 -6.16 9.63 3.02
CA THR A 60 -6.53 10.78 2.18
C THR A 60 -7.09 10.32 0.82
N LEU A 61 -6.45 9.34 0.20
CA LEU A 61 -6.93 8.79 -1.07
C LEU A 61 -8.27 8.06 -0.91
N ALA A 62 -8.42 7.27 0.16
CA ALA A 62 -9.67 6.57 0.43
C ALA A 62 -10.84 7.55 0.66
N GLU A 63 -10.61 8.64 1.40
CA GLU A 63 -11.60 9.69 1.60
C GLU A 63 -11.92 10.42 0.30
N SER A 64 -10.94 10.71 -0.54
CA SER A 64 -11.13 11.42 -1.82
C SER A 64 -11.99 10.65 -2.85
N ILE A 65 -12.20 9.36 -2.63
CA ILE A 65 -13.03 8.49 -3.47
C ILE A 65 -14.24 7.93 -2.72
N ASP A 66 -14.65 8.60 -1.65
CA ASP A 66 -15.83 8.28 -0.84
C ASP A 66 -15.86 6.82 -0.33
N ILE A 67 -14.74 6.36 0.22
CA ILE A 67 -14.74 5.09 0.94
C ILE A 67 -15.44 5.30 2.30
N PRO A 68 -16.46 4.49 2.63
CA PRO A 68 -17.17 4.63 3.89
C PRO A 68 -16.24 4.57 5.10
N HIS A 69 -16.41 5.52 6.04
CA HIS A 69 -15.57 5.64 7.22
C HIS A 69 -15.44 4.34 8.03
N TYR A 70 -16.51 3.55 8.09
CA TYR A 70 -16.48 2.23 8.72
C TYR A 70 -15.50 1.28 8.01
N ALA A 71 -15.55 1.19 6.68
CA ALA A 71 -14.64 0.36 5.90
C ALA A 71 -13.19 0.85 6.08
N LEU A 72 -12.98 2.16 6.05
CA LEU A 72 -11.67 2.77 6.25
C LEU A 72 -11.08 2.43 7.63
N LYS A 73 -11.86 2.55 8.72
CA LYS A 73 -11.42 2.14 10.07
C LYS A 73 -10.97 0.68 10.09
N ARG A 74 -11.71 -0.22 9.45
CA ARG A 74 -11.38 -1.65 9.38
C ARG A 74 -10.13 -1.93 8.56
N LEU A 75 -9.99 -1.30 7.40
CA LEU A 75 -8.78 -1.42 6.56
C LEU A 75 -7.52 -0.92 7.28
N LEU A 76 -7.67 0.06 8.15
CA LEU A 76 -6.59 0.59 8.99
C LEU A 76 -6.32 -0.25 10.23
N ASN A 77 -7.09 -1.31 10.48
CA ASN A 77 -7.01 -2.13 11.69
C ASN A 77 -7.11 -1.30 12.98
N HIS A 78 -7.94 -0.24 12.97
CA HIS A 78 -8.21 0.51 14.18
C HIS A 78 -9.12 -0.31 15.12
N ARG A 79 -8.67 -0.53 16.35
CA ARG A 79 -9.51 -1.15 17.37
C ARG A 79 -10.68 -0.22 17.70
N ALA A 80 -11.87 -0.80 17.72
CA ALA A 80 -13.12 -0.07 17.99
C ALA A 80 -13.42 -0.03 19.52
N ASP A 81 -12.46 0.38 20.35
CA ASP A 81 -12.63 0.37 21.81
C ASP A 81 -13.73 1.33 22.33
N SER A 82 -14.32 2.17 21.48
CA SER A 82 -15.41 3.09 21.85
C SER A 82 -16.56 3.16 20.85
N ASP A 83 -16.59 2.30 19.84
CA ASP A 83 -17.62 2.35 18.79
C ASP A 83 -18.75 1.37 19.11
N VAL A 84 -19.77 1.86 19.84
CA VAL A 84 -20.97 1.09 20.20
C VAL A 84 -21.65 0.51 18.95
N THR A 85 -21.64 1.25 17.84
CA THR A 85 -22.21 0.84 16.55
C THR A 85 -21.38 -0.26 15.89
N GLY A 86 -20.06 -0.23 16.07
CA GLY A 86 -19.13 -1.24 15.53
C GLY A 86 -19.35 -2.64 16.07
N GLY A 87 -19.91 -2.78 17.26
CA GLY A 87 -20.25 -4.07 17.87
C GLY A 87 -21.43 -4.80 17.21
N TYR A 88 -22.31 -4.07 16.51
CA TYR A 88 -23.48 -4.63 15.82
C TYR A 88 -23.21 -5.03 14.37
N ILE A 89 -22.08 -4.62 13.80
CA ILE A 89 -21.76 -4.91 12.40
C ILE A 89 -20.89 -6.15 12.33
N VAL A 90 -21.45 -7.25 11.83
CA VAL A 90 -20.68 -8.47 11.51
C VAL A 90 -19.62 -8.12 10.48
N ILE A 91 -18.35 -8.39 10.84
CA ILE A 91 -17.21 -8.14 9.95
C ILE A 91 -17.21 -9.25 8.89
N ASP A 92 -17.66 -8.90 7.70
CA ASP A 92 -17.42 -9.71 6.51
C ASP A 92 -16.20 -9.14 5.77
N VAL A 93 -15.14 -9.93 5.68
CA VAL A 93 -13.91 -9.56 4.98
C VAL A 93 -14.19 -9.26 3.51
N GLU A 94 -15.17 -9.95 2.91
CA GLU A 94 -15.57 -9.73 1.53
C GLU A 94 -16.14 -8.31 1.30
N ARG A 95 -16.79 -7.72 2.30
CA ARG A 95 -17.27 -6.33 2.22
C ARG A 95 -16.14 -5.31 2.13
N LEU A 96 -14.93 -5.66 2.53
CA LEU A 96 -13.74 -4.79 2.43
C LEU A 96 -13.01 -4.94 1.10
N ARG A 97 -13.32 -5.97 0.30
CA ARG A 97 -12.67 -6.22 -0.98
C ARG A 97 -12.88 -5.06 -1.96
N ALA A 98 -14.11 -4.66 -2.21
CA ALA A 98 -14.41 -3.56 -3.12
C ALA A 98 -13.81 -2.21 -2.66
N PRO A 99 -13.92 -1.80 -1.38
CA PRO A 99 -13.22 -0.62 -0.87
C PRO A 99 -11.71 -0.64 -1.09
N VAL A 100 -11.02 -1.73 -0.76
CA VAL A 100 -9.55 -1.79 -0.91
C VAL A 100 -9.14 -1.82 -2.37
N GLU A 101 -9.94 -2.44 -3.25
CA GLU A 101 -9.68 -2.45 -4.69
C GLU A 101 -9.79 -1.05 -5.30
N ARG A 102 -10.83 -0.29 -4.93
CA ARG A 102 -10.98 1.11 -5.37
C ARG A 102 -9.79 1.98 -4.95
N VAL A 103 -9.29 1.82 -3.72
CA VAL A 103 -8.10 2.56 -3.26
C VAL A 103 -6.86 2.14 -4.05
N ALA A 104 -6.66 0.85 -4.27
CA ALA A 104 -5.53 0.34 -5.06
C ALA A 104 -5.56 0.89 -6.49
N GLN A 105 -6.71 0.84 -7.14
CA GLN A 105 -6.90 1.40 -8.48
C GLN A 105 -6.56 2.89 -8.52
N ARG A 106 -7.03 3.67 -7.54
CA ARG A 106 -6.71 5.10 -7.46
C ARG A 106 -5.22 5.38 -7.30
N ILE A 107 -4.51 4.57 -6.53
CA ILE A 107 -3.05 4.67 -6.38
C ILE A 107 -2.35 4.39 -7.71
N LEU A 108 -2.78 3.35 -8.43
CA LEU A 108 -2.21 2.98 -9.73
C LEU A 108 -2.43 4.07 -10.79
N GLU A 109 -3.63 4.62 -10.89
CA GLU A 109 -3.95 5.75 -11.77
C GLU A 109 -3.00 6.93 -11.53
N LEU A 110 -2.85 7.36 -10.27
CA LEU A 110 -1.96 8.46 -9.91
C LEU A 110 -0.47 8.16 -10.22
N ALA A 111 -0.06 6.90 -10.12
CA ALA A 111 1.28 6.49 -10.47
C ALA A 111 1.52 6.53 -11.97
N ASP A 112 0.55 6.10 -12.78
CA ASP A 112 0.62 6.11 -14.25
C ASP A 112 0.57 7.54 -14.80
N ASP A 113 -0.30 8.41 -14.29
CA ASP A 113 -0.36 9.82 -14.65
C ASP A 113 0.99 10.52 -14.42
N ARG A 114 1.62 10.28 -13.28
CA ARG A 114 2.94 10.84 -12.97
C ARG A 114 4.04 10.30 -13.88
N CYS A 115 4.00 9.04 -14.22
CA CYS A 115 4.94 8.44 -15.17
C CYS A 115 4.79 9.05 -16.58
N ALA A 116 3.55 9.29 -17.02
CA ALA A 116 3.27 9.94 -18.31
C ALA A 116 3.78 11.38 -18.32
N LEU A 117 3.50 12.18 -17.29
CA LEU A 117 3.99 13.56 -17.14
C LEU A 117 5.51 13.64 -17.09
N ALA A 118 6.18 12.73 -16.36
CA ALA A 118 7.63 12.69 -16.28
C ALA A 118 8.28 12.35 -17.63
N ARG A 119 7.69 11.44 -18.41
CA ARG A 119 8.13 11.10 -19.77
C ARG A 119 7.97 12.28 -20.71
N ALA A 120 6.84 12.99 -20.66
CA ALA A 120 6.58 14.18 -21.48
C ALA A 120 7.56 15.32 -21.15
N ALA A 121 7.81 15.60 -19.88
CA ALA A 121 8.78 16.62 -19.46
C ALA A 121 10.22 16.30 -19.88
N LYS A 122 10.61 15.01 -19.87
CA LYS A 122 11.93 14.57 -20.34
C LYS A 122 12.06 14.68 -21.86
N ALA A 123 10.99 14.45 -22.61
CA ALA A 123 10.96 14.62 -24.07
C ALA A 123 11.09 16.10 -24.44
N ALA A 124 10.38 17.00 -23.74
CA ALA A 124 10.43 18.45 -23.99
C ALA A 124 11.80 19.10 -23.70
N ARG A 125 12.63 18.50 -22.82
CA ARG A 125 14.01 18.98 -22.53
C ARG A 125 15.05 18.55 -23.56
N LYS A 126 14.69 17.73 -24.54
CA LYS A 126 15.59 17.26 -25.59
C LYS A 126 15.48 18.04 -26.93
N ILE A 127 14.59 19.03 -26.96
CA ILE A 127 14.42 20.00 -28.06
C ILE A 127 15.11 21.30 -27.66
#